data_2b44bfba74c111da9addc823e73d70b6
#
_entry.id   2b44bfba74c111da9addc823e73d70b6
#
_cell.length_a   1.000
_cell.length_b   1.000
_cell.length_c   1.000
_cell.angle_alpha   90.00
_cell.angle_beta   90.00
_cell.angle_gamma   90.00
#
_symmetry.space_group_name_H-M   'P 1'
#
loop_
_entity.id
_entity.type
_entity.pdbx_description
1 polymer ?
#
loop_
_entity_poly.entity_id
_entity_poly.type
_entity_poly.pdbx_seq_one_letter_code
_entity_poly.pdbx_strand_id
1 'polypeptide(L)'
;LILFDEAQLSDEQSVRGLYFDSIVRRALKYFSDAKFVFAHPFIENPEAQLQKNGIETIDTTATYSNYELKNVGQIFYTHDSTSQKFYHFGSDSATLGKRKLEANFDPIESALKKGGSVLIYVPKSHIYSKQVYIQFQKYISMCQPIDNPIAIKMIDELKEYIGASTTDKSFYNSDMLEKLRCGIVVHHGSMPLTARLILEHFTQQGFCKICFATSTLEQGINMPFDVVYLDRFEESKTLSVKNLIGRAGRSTNKPVFDFGSVILRPNAMSRFRKVYREKNTLSSKSRLDTTDDKIDEKYEEYKEAIKTGEFSDEYNLTNKDLEKLKSDNVTTVVPTLLDMMFSDAGFVLPNTVAKEVYEDFQCLYKQYLGRELTAAEKFVFDSAIKIRIWKMHGKTFSKICQERYAYVSNVAQRRLLSQAGQQDRADSLTVRYIAGYNDIPDKELRTYPLFPAETKGKDVDYDRIVYDTYDFLDKLIGFKLSDLFYAIFHQYYLAYQDDRAERLAKYIKYGTEDSTEIWMLRYGFSFEEIEWLKPCVESIDQTEIK
;
A
#
# COMPACT_ATOMS: atom_id res chain seq x y z
N LEU A 1 -7.38 0.71 -26.83
CA LEU A 1 -6.52 -0.38 -26.32
C LEU A 1 -6.54 -0.35 -24.79
N ILE A 2 -6.85 -1.48 -24.17
CA ILE A 2 -6.82 -1.66 -22.71
C ILE A 2 -5.84 -2.77 -22.39
N LEU A 3 -4.84 -2.47 -21.55
CA LEU A 3 -3.83 -3.42 -21.09
C LEU A 3 -4.11 -3.78 -19.62
N PHE A 4 -4.28 -5.07 -19.34
CA PHE A 4 -4.28 -5.63 -18.00
C PHE A 4 -2.92 -6.29 -17.74
N ASP A 5 -2.06 -5.59 -17.03
CA ASP A 5 -0.80 -6.16 -16.54
C ASP A 5 -1.06 -6.98 -15.27
N GLU A 6 -0.25 -8.00 -15.02
CA GLU A 6 -0.42 -8.94 -13.90
C GLU A 6 -1.83 -9.58 -13.88
N ALA A 7 -2.38 -9.91 -15.06
CA ALA A 7 -3.77 -10.36 -15.21
C ALA A 7 -4.10 -11.68 -14.49
N GLN A 8 -3.09 -12.46 -14.05
CA GLN A 8 -3.27 -13.61 -13.16
C GLN A 8 -3.87 -13.23 -11.78
N LEU A 9 -3.88 -11.94 -11.43
CA LEU A 9 -4.59 -11.45 -10.25
C LEU A 9 -6.08 -11.82 -10.26
N SER A 10 -6.68 -11.97 -11.43
CA SER A 10 -8.06 -12.42 -11.58
C SER A 10 -8.31 -13.82 -10.99
N ASP A 11 -7.25 -14.62 -10.73
CA ASP A 11 -7.31 -15.94 -10.10
C ASP A 11 -6.87 -15.95 -8.62
N GLU A 12 -6.38 -14.83 -8.12
CA GLU A 12 -5.95 -14.75 -6.72
C GLU A 12 -7.12 -15.04 -5.77
N GLN A 13 -6.97 -16.03 -4.87
CA GLN A 13 -7.99 -16.39 -3.87
C GLN A 13 -8.06 -15.37 -2.74
N SER A 14 -8.40 -14.14 -3.10
CA SER A 14 -8.55 -13.01 -2.21
C SER A 14 -9.65 -12.07 -2.70
N VAL A 15 -10.05 -11.15 -1.85
CA VAL A 15 -10.95 -10.03 -2.21
C VAL A 15 -10.38 -9.21 -3.35
N ARG A 16 -9.07 -8.97 -3.34
CA ARG A 16 -8.37 -8.25 -4.41
C ARG A 16 -8.54 -8.95 -5.77
N GLY A 17 -8.39 -10.28 -5.80
CA GLY A 17 -8.59 -11.05 -7.03
C GLY A 17 -10.03 -10.94 -7.55
N LEU A 18 -11.01 -10.98 -6.64
CA LEU A 18 -12.42 -10.80 -6.99
C LEU A 18 -12.69 -9.41 -7.59
N TYR A 19 -12.17 -8.35 -6.98
CA TYR A 19 -12.30 -7.00 -7.52
C TYR A 19 -11.60 -6.85 -8.88
N PHE A 20 -10.40 -7.41 -9.05
CA PHE A 20 -9.69 -7.39 -10.32
C PHE A 20 -10.49 -8.10 -11.42
N ASP A 21 -11.01 -9.29 -11.16
CA ASP A 21 -11.84 -10.05 -12.12
C ASP A 21 -13.14 -9.29 -12.49
N SER A 22 -13.73 -8.59 -11.51
CA SER A 22 -14.89 -7.73 -11.75
C SER A 22 -14.57 -6.53 -12.66
N ILE A 23 -13.40 -5.89 -12.48
CA ILE A 23 -12.95 -4.79 -13.35
C ILE A 23 -12.76 -5.30 -14.78
N VAL A 24 -12.12 -6.46 -14.97
CA VAL A 24 -11.95 -7.07 -16.29
C VAL A 24 -13.31 -7.32 -16.94
N ARG A 25 -14.25 -7.93 -16.24
CA ARG A 25 -15.60 -8.22 -16.76
C ARG A 25 -16.36 -6.94 -17.14
N ARG A 26 -16.31 -5.92 -16.29
CA ARG A 26 -16.97 -4.64 -16.55
C ARG A 26 -16.32 -3.92 -17.74
N ALA A 27 -14.98 -3.91 -17.83
CA ALA A 27 -14.28 -3.32 -18.95
C ALA A 27 -14.66 -3.98 -20.28
N LEU A 28 -14.71 -5.30 -20.34
CA LEU A 28 -15.16 -6.04 -21.53
C LEU A 28 -16.61 -5.72 -21.91
N LYS A 29 -17.49 -5.50 -20.92
CA LYS A 29 -18.89 -5.14 -21.15
C LYS A 29 -19.06 -3.71 -21.68
N TYR A 30 -18.33 -2.74 -21.08
CA TYR A 30 -18.52 -1.32 -21.41
C TYR A 30 -17.70 -0.85 -22.60
N PHE A 31 -16.60 -1.52 -22.93
CA PHE A 31 -15.68 -1.15 -24.00
C PHE A 31 -15.57 -2.26 -25.04
N SER A 32 -16.70 -2.74 -25.54
CA SER A 32 -16.77 -3.87 -26.49
C SER A 32 -15.91 -3.68 -27.75
N ASP A 33 -15.71 -2.42 -28.18
CA ASP A 33 -14.91 -2.07 -29.37
C ASP A 33 -13.40 -1.94 -29.07
N ALA A 34 -13.01 -1.99 -27.79
CA ALA A 34 -11.61 -1.88 -27.40
C ALA A 34 -10.85 -3.18 -27.68
N LYS A 35 -9.57 -3.04 -28.00
CA LYS A 35 -8.63 -4.17 -28.01
C LYS A 35 -8.10 -4.39 -26.60
N PHE A 36 -8.17 -5.63 -26.12
CA PHE A 36 -7.71 -6.02 -24.80
C PHE A 36 -6.41 -6.81 -24.90
N VAL A 37 -5.45 -6.48 -24.04
CA VAL A 37 -4.19 -7.20 -23.89
C VAL A 37 -4.06 -7.63 -22.43
N PHE A 38 -3.83 -8.93 -22.21
CA PHE A 38 -3.60 -9.52 -20.90
C PHE A 38 -2.15 -10.00 -20.80
N ALA A 39 -1.39 -9.44 -19.86
CA ALA A 39 -0.01 -9.84 -19.59
C ALA A 39 0.06 -10.63 -18.28
N HIS A 40 0.78 -11.75 -18.32
CA HIS A 40 0.94 -12.67 -17.18
C HIS A 40 2.39 -13.07 -17.02
N PRO A 41 3.00 -12.96 -15.83
CA PRO A 41 4.29 -13.56 -15.56
C PRO A 41 4.13 -15.07 -15.23
N PHE A 42 5.00 -15.90 -15.77
CA PHE A 42 5.13 -17.32 -15.39
C PHE A 42 3.88 -18.20 -15.54
N ILE A 43 2.95 -17.87 -16.42
CA ILE A 43 1.73 -18.65 -16.68
C ILE A 43 1.96 -19.56 -17.88
N GLU A 44 1.58 -20.86 -17.76
CA GLU A 44 1.78 -21.85 -18.81
C GLU A 44 0.59 -21.95 -19.79
N ASN A 45 -0.61 -21.56 -19.36
CA ASN A 45 -1.85 -21.65 -20.15
C ASN A 45 -2.54 -20.28 -20.33
N PRO A 46 -1.91 -19.32 -21.04
CA PRO A 46 -2.46 -17.97 -21.21
C PRO A 46 -3.83 -17.95 -21.91
N GLU A 47 -4.16 -18.96 -22.72
CA GLU A 47 -5.45 -19.15 -23.37
C GLU A 47 -6.62 -19.24 -22.37
N ALA A 48 -6.38 -19.69 -21.16
CA ALA A 48 -7.39 -19.77 -20.12
C ALA A 48 -7.95 -18.39 -19.74
N GLN A 49 -7.15 -17.32 -19.89
CA GLN A 49 -7.63 -15.95 -19.66
C GLN A 49 -8.70 -15.54 -20.69
N LEU A 50 -8.55 -15.96 -21.94
CA LEU A 50 -9.53 -15.70 -22.98
C LEU A 50 -10.82 -16.49 -22.71
N GLN A 51 -10.70 -17.78 -22.42
CA GLN A 51 -11.83 -18.66 -22.09
C GLN A 51 -12.61 -18.14 -20.88
N LYS A 52 -11.94 -17.70 -19.82
CA LYS A 52 -12.53 -17.11 -18.62
C LYS A 52 -13.46 -15.94 -18.93
N ASN A 53 -13.10 -15.16 -19.95
CA ASN A 53 -13.83 -13.97 -20.37
C ASN A 53 -14.80 -14.23 -21.53
N GLY A 54 -15.04 -15.49 -21.91
CA GLY A 54 -15.94 -15.84 -23.01
C GLY A 54 -15.42 -15.48 -24.40
N ILE A 55 -14.10 -15.26 -24.53
CA ILE A 55 -13.45 -14.94 -25.81
C ILE A 55 -13.04 -16.28 -26.45
N GLU A 56 -13.69 -16.65 -27.53
CA GLU A 56 -13.35 -17.88 -28.26
C GLU A 56 -12.11 -17.64 -29.13
N THR A 57 -11.12 -18.53 -28.97
CA THR A 57 -9.87 -18.50 -29.77
C THR A 57 -10.04 -19.00 -31.21
N ILE A 58 -11.24 -19.47 -31.56
CA ILE A 58 -11.57 -19.96 -32.91
C ILE A 58 -11.74 -18.78 -33.88
N ASP A 59 -12.03 -17.59 -33.36
CA ASP A 59 -12.12 -16.39 -34.16
C ASP A 59 -10.71 -15.80 -34.38
N THR A 60 -10.39 -15.39 -35.60
CA THR A 60 -9.09 -14.82 -35.99
C THR A 60 -8.74 -13.52 -35.28
N THR A 61 -9.62 -13.02 -34.40
CA THR A 61 -9.50 -11.77 -33.66
C THR A 61 -8.76 -11.92 -32.32
N ALA A 62 -8.61 -13.14 -31.79
CA ALA A 62 -7.94 -13.38 -30.51
C ALA A 62 -6.75 -14.34 -30.67
N THR A 63 -5.62 -14.01 -30.05
CA THR A 63 -4.41 -14.82 -30.06
C THR A 63 -3.71 -14.80 -28.71
N TYR A 64 -2.93 -15.83 -28.44
CA TYR A 64 -2.06 -15.88 -27.27
C TYR A 64 -0.64 -16.28 -27.64
N SER A 65 0.30 -15.90 -26.79
CA SER A 65 1.72 -16.23 -26.97
C SER A 65 2.36 -16.51 -25.62
N ASN A 66 3.24 -17.51 -25.58
CA ASN A 66 4.02 -17.84 -24.39
C ASN A 66 5.52 -17.74 -24.72
N TYR A 67 6.25 -16.95 -23.93
CA TYR A 67 7.69 -16.75 -24.08
C TYR A 67 8.44 -17.25 -22.85
N GLU A 68 9.25 -18.29 -23.00
CA GLU A 68 10.08 -18.85 -21.93
C GLU A 68 11.54 -18.37 -22.00
N LEU A 69 11.79 -17.08 -22.17
CA LEU A 69 13.15 -16.55 -22.18
C LEU A 69 13.62 -16.19 -20.76
N LYS A 70 14.60 -16.92 -20.26
CA LYS A 70 15.35 -16.54 -19.05
C LYS A 70 16.58 -15.75 -19.45
N ASN A 71 16.56 -14.46 -19.19
CA ASN A 71 17.65 -13.56 -19.57
C ASN A 71 18.85 -13.62 -18.61
N VAL A 72 18.65 -14.06 -17.36
CA VAL A 72 19.68 -14.07 -16.31
C VAL A 72 19.68 -15.39 -15.56
N GLY A 73 20.85 -16.00 -15.40
CA GLY A 73 21.04 -17.19 -14.57
C GLY A 73 20.95 -16.86 -13.07
N GLN A 74 20.59 -17.84 -12.26
CA GLN A 74 20.49 -17.69 -10.81
C GLN A 74 21.30 -18.77 -10.10
N ILE A 75 22.05 -18.39 -9.07
CA ILE A 75 22.77 -19.30 -8.19
C ILE A 75 22.09 -19.29 -6.83
N PHE A 76 21.80 -20.47 -6.33
CA PHE A 76 21.06 -20.66 -5.08
C PHE A 76 21.98 -21.01 -3.91
N TYR A 77 21.76 -20.36 -2.77
CA TYR A 77 22.49 -20.56 -1.53
C TYR A 77 21.53 -20.76 -0.35
N THR A 78 21.95 -21.57 0.61
CA THR A 78 21.39 -21.52 1.96
C THR A 78 22.35 -20.83 2.91
N HIS A 79 21.85 -19.98 3.79
CA HIS A 79 22.62 -19.30 4.84
C HIS A 79 22.33 -19.92 6.19
N ASP A 80 23.34 -20.56 6.77
CA ASP A 80 23.30 -21.04 8.16
C ASP A 80 23.70 -19.88 9.08
N SER A 81 22.73 -19.29 9.75
CA SER A 81 22.93 -18.16 10.65
C SER A 81 23.75 -18.50 11.92
N THR A 82 23.85 -19.78 12.30
CA THR A 82 24.62 -20.22 13.45
C THR A 82 26.12 -20.27 13.13
N SER A 83 26.48 -20.88 12.02
CA SER A 83 27.88 -20.99 11.55
C SER A 83 28.32 -19.81 10.68
N GLN A 84 27.39 -18.92 10.28
CA GLN A 84 27.61 -17.81 9.33
C GLN A 84 28.17 -18.29 7.98
N LYS A 85 27.81 -19.52 7.57
CA LYS A 85 28.28 -20.15 6.35
C LYS A 85 27.20 -20.21 5.29
N PHE A 86 27.64 -20.17 4.03
CA PHE A 86 26.78 -20.31 2.87
C PHE A 86 27.06 -21.63 2.16
N TYR A 87 25.99 -22.27 1.68
CA TYR A 87 26.09 -23.54 0.98
C TYR A 87 25.30 -23.48 -0.32
N HIS A 88 25.93 -23.87 -1.43
CA HIS A 88 25.25 -24.01 -2.72
C HIS A 88 24.22 -25.13 -2.67
N PHE A 89 23.12 -24.95 -3.39
CA PHE A 89 22.18 -26.02 -3.67
C PHE A 89 21.62 -25.90 -5.08
N GLY A 90 21.20 -27.03 -5.67
CA GLY A 90 20.52 -27.07 -6.97
C GLY A 90 19.03 -26.81 -6.83
N SER A 91 18.44 -26.25 -7.87
CA SER A 91 16.98 -26.09 -7.98
C SER A 91 16.26 -27.46 -8.00
N ASP A 92 16.99 -28.53 -8.34
CA ASP A 92 16.52 -29.90 -8.22
C ASP A 92 17.33 -30.71 -7.21
N SER A 93 16.76 -31.82 -6.73
CA SER A 93 17.43 -32.72 -5.80
C SER A 93 18.48 -33.60 -6.48
N ALA A 94 18.47 -33.67 -7.83
CA ALA A 94 19.39 -34.52 -8.61
C ALA A 94 20.78 -33.88 -8.78
N THR A 95 20.83 -32.53 -8.90
CA THR A 95 22.07 -31.82 -9.25
C THR A 95 23.16 -31.89 -8.16
N LEU A 96 22.80 -31.74 -6.88
CA LEU A 96 23.74 -31.78 -5.76
C LEU A 96 23.40 -32.86 -4.72
N GLY A 97 22.27 -33.54 -4.87
CA GLY A 97 21.78 -34.56 -3.93
C GLY A 97 21.66 -34.04 -2.52
N LYS A 98 22.12 -34.81 -1.51
CA LYS A 98 22.18 -34.42 -0.09
C LYS A 98 23.51 -33.71 0.28
N ARG A 99 24.45 -33.58 -0.63
CA ARG A 99 25.75 -32.96 -0.37
C ARG A 99 25.56 -31.44 -0.21
N LYS A 100 26.17 -30.89 0.83
CA LYS A 100 26.31 -29.46 1.02
C LYS A 100 27.64 -29.01 0.44
N LEU A 101 27.59 -28.18 -0.60
CA LEU A 101 28.79 -27.57 -1.15
C LEU A 101 28.97 -26.20 -0.53
N GLU A 102 29.90 -26.09 0.42
CA GLU A 102 30.19 -24.82 1.10
C GLU A 102 30.73 -23.79 0.10
N ALA A 103 30.19 -22.60 0.12
CA ALA A 103 30.74 -21.47 -0.61
C ALA A 103 31.91 -20.89 0.20
N ASN A 104 33.03 -20.65 -0.48
CA ASN A 104 34.24 -20.08 0.13
C ASN A 104 34.16 -18.56 0.32
N PHE A 105 33.00 -17.96 0.13
CA PHE A 105 32.74 -16.53 0.28
C PHE A 105 31.30 -16.26 0.76
N ASP A 106 31.07 -15.06 1.26
CA ASP A 106 29.74 -14.54 1.60
C ASP A 106 29.17 -13.79 0.38
N PRO A 107 28.08 -14.29 -0.24
CA PRO A 107 27.51 -13.66 -1.44
C PRO A 107 27.00 -12.23 -1.20
N ILE A 108 26.47 -11.92 0.01
CA ILE A 108 25.99 -10.58 0.37
C ILE A 108 27.18 -9.63 0.51
N GLU A 109 28.16 -10.02 1.31
CA GLU A 109 29.38 -9.22 1.49
C GLU A 109 30.12 -8.98 0.17
N SER A 110 30.21 -10.02 -0.68
CA SER A 110 30.83 -9.92 -2.01
C SER A 110 30.09 -8.93 -2.91
N ALA A 111 28.74 -8.96 -2.91
CA ALA A 111 27.95 -8.03 -3.69
C ALA A 111 28.16 -6.59 -3.21
N LEU A 112 28.07 -6.34 -1.90
CA LEU A 112 28.25 -5.00 -1.32
C LEU A 112 29.64 -4.44 -1.56
N LYS A 113 30.72 -5.24 -1.43
CA LYS A 113 32.10 -4.84 -1.74
C LYS A 113 32.32 -4.45 -3.19
N LYS A 114 31.57 -5.07 -4.11
CA LYS A 114 31.58 -4.74 -5.55
C LYS A 114 30.68 -3.57 -5.92
N GLY A 115 30.07 -2.90 -4.94
CA GLY A 115 29.14 -1.80 -5.17
C GLY A 115 27.73 -2.25 -5.59
N GLY A 116 27.43 -3.53 -5.51
CA GLY A 116 26.13 -4.11 -5.82
C GLY A 116 25.08 -3.87 -4.74
N SER A 117 23.87 -4.37 -4.99
CA SER A 117 22.69 -4.19 -4.13
C SER A 117 22.06 -5.52 -3.70
N VAL A 118 21.43 -5.49 -2.52
CA VAL A 118 20.86 -6.68 -1.86
C VAL A 118 19.41 -6.42 -1.49
N LEU A 119 18.49 -7.22 -1.97
CA LEU A 119 17.11 -7.29 -1.51
C LEU A 119 17.00 -8.31 -0.37
N ILE A 120 16.47 -7.88 0.77
CA ILE A 120 16.16 -8.76 1.91
C ILE A 120 14.65 -8.74 2.12
N TYR A 121 14.01 -9.83 1.72
CA TYR A 121 12.57 -10.00 1.85
C TYR A 121 12.23 -10.52 3.26
N VAL A 122 11.45 -9.73 4.01
CA VAL A 122 11.16 -9.96 5.43
C VAL A 122 9.68 -9.72 5.76
N PRO A 123 9.16 -10.30 6.86
CA PRO A 123 7.84 -9.94 7.38
C PRO A 123 7.77 -8.47 7.80
N LYS A 124 6.62 -7.81 7.57
CA LYS A 124 6.36 -6.43 7.98
C LYS A 124 6.61 -6.20 9.48
N SER A 125 6.28 -7.17 10.32
CA SER A 125 6.53 -7.12 11.76
C SER A 125 8.00 -6.97 12.14
N HIS A 126 8.92 -7.54 11.36
CA HIS A 126 10.36 -7.43 11.58
C HIS A 126 10.89 -6.02 11.24
N ILE A 127 10.26 -5.33 10.28
CA ILE A 127 10.57 -3.92 9.99
C ILE A 127 10.06 -3.05 11.14
N TYR A 128 8.81 -3.23 11.57
CA TYR A 128 8.19 -2.43 12.63
C TYR A 128 8.85 -2.60 14.00
N SER A 129 9.34 -3.80 14.32
CA SER A 129 10.10 -4.06 15.54
C SER A 129 11.59 -3.71 15.42
N LYS A 130 12.04 -3.23 14.27
CA LYS A 130 13.45 -2.94 13.95
C LYS A 130 14.38 -4.17 14.08
N GLN A 131 13.81 -5.38 14.15
CA GLN A 131 14.56 -6.64 14.27
C GLN A 131 15.48 -6.86 13.07
N VAL A 132 15.11 -6.38 11.89
CA VAL A 132 15.93 -6.45 10.67
C VAL A 132 17.30 -5.78 10.85
N TYR A 133 17.37 -4.68 11.58
CA TYR A 133 18.63 -3.96 11.80
C TYR A 133 19.59 -4.74 12.72
N ILE A 134 19.06 -5.47 13.68
CA ILE A 134 19.84 -6.34 14.57
C ILE A 134 20.31 -7.58 13.79
N GLN A 135 19.41 -8.23 13.09
CA GLN A 135 19.69 -9.48 12.37
C GLN A 135 20.73 -9.30 11.27
N PHE A 136 20.70 -8.18 10.56
CA PHE A 136 21.57 -7.88 9.41
C PHE A 136 22.64 -6.81 9.72
N GLN A 137 22.93 -6.57 11.00
CA GLN A 137 23.88 -5.55 11.46
C GLN A 137 25.26 -5.67 10.80
N LYS A 138 25.75 -6.89 10.58
CA LYS A 138 27.00 -7.17 9.85
C LYS A 138 27.06 -6.45 8.51
N TYR A 139 26.01 -6.55 7.70
CA TYR A 139 25.95 -5.97 6.36
C TYR A 139 25.61 -4.48 6.38
N ILE A 140 24.75 -4.07 7.31
CA ILE A 140 24.41 -2.66 7.53
C ILE A 140 25.64 -1.82 7.84
N SER A 141 26.54 -2.35 8.68
CA SER A 141 27.79 -1.66 9.07
C SER A 141 28.79 -1.50 7.93
N MET A 142 28.61 -2.21 6.81
CA MET A 142 29.42 -2.03 5.60
C MET A 142 28.93 -0.86 4.73
N CYS A 143 27.70 -0.40 4.94
CA CYS A 143 27.10 0.68 4.16
C CYS A 143 27.56 2.04 4.71
N GLN A 144 28.31 2.78 3.89
CA GLN A 144 28.80 4.10 4.24
C GLN A 144 27.81 5.20 3.81
N PRO A 145 27.81 6.37 4.46
CA PRO A 145 27.02 7.51 4.04
C PRO A 145 27.28 7.87 2.57
N ILE A 146 26.20 8.19 1.85
CA ILE A 146 26.24 8.56 0.45
C ILE A 146 26.54 10.06 0.35
N ASP A 147 27.58 10.40 -0.40
CA ASP A 147 27.98 11.77 -0.72
C ASP A 147 27.72 12.06 -2.21
N ASN A 148 26.46 11.87 -2.64
CA ASN A 148 26.03 12.14 -4.00
C ASN A 148 24.91 13.20 -3.96
N PRO A 149 25.05 14.34 -4.67
CA PRO A 149 24.06 15.42 -4.62
C PRO A 149 22.64 15.00 -5.04
N ILE A 150 22.53 14.10 -6.01
CA ILE A 150 21.22 13.58 -6.48
C ILE A 150 20.58 12.74 -5.37
N ALA A 151 21.34 11.83 -4.76
CA ALA A 151 20.84 11.01 -3.66
C ALA A 151 20.43 11.87 -2.45
N ILE A 152 21.24 12.88 -2.11
CA ILE A 152 20.93 13.82 -1.02
C ILE A 152 19.62 14.56 -1.31
N LYS A 153 19.46 15.08 -2.54
CA LYS A 153 18.23 15.75 -2.95
C LYS A 153 17.00 14.84 -2.79
N MET A 154 17.07 13.59 -3.24
CA MET A 154 15.96 12.62 -3.10
C MET A 154 15.63 12.31 -1.63
N ILE A 155 16.65 12.23 -0.77
CA ILE A 155 16.46 12.06 0.68
C ILE A 155 15.79 13.29 1.29
N ASP A 156 16.16 14.48 0.86
CA ASP A 156 15.56 15.73 1.34
C ASP A 156 14.12 15.89 0.84
N GLU A 157 13.81 15.49 -0.39
CA GLU A 157 12.43 15.41 -0.91
C GLU A 157 11.57 14.46 -0.07
N LEU A 158 12.07 13.26 0.22
CA LEU A 158 11.36 12.31 1.07
C LEU A 158 11.17 12.83 2.50
N LYS A 159 12.20 13.47 3.05
CA LYS A 159 12.16 14.12 4.38
C LYS A 159 11.08 15.19 4.45
N GLU A 160 11.01 16.06 3.46
CA GLU A 160 9.99 17.11 3.37
C GLU A 160 8.60 16.52 3.24
N TYR A 161 8.44 15.53 2.36
CA TYR A 161 7.18 14.86 2.11
C TYR A 161 6.59 14.20 3.38
N ILE A 162 7.42 13.51 4.18
CA ILE A 162 6.95 12.88 5.42
C ILE A 162 6.97 13.82 6.64
N GLY A 163 7.55 15.02 6.51
CA GLY A 163 7.65 16.01 7.57
C GLY A 163 8.62 15.66 8.70
N ALA A 164 9.66 14.87 8.39
CA ALA A 164 10.66 14.49 9.38
C ALA A 164 11.65 15.64 9.64
N SER A 165 12.20 15.70 10.86
CA SER A 165 13.25 16.63 11.24
C SER A 165 14.61 15.94 11.21
N THR A 166 15.63 16.65 10.73
CA THR A 166 17.03 16.21 10.82
C THR A 166 17.89 17.14 11.69
N THR A 167 17.37 18.32 11.99
CA THR A 167 18.07 19.34 12.78
C THR A 167 17.74 19.26 14.26
N ASP A 168 16.48 18.94 14.58
CA ASP A 168 16.04 18.72 15.97
C ASP A 168 15.80 17.24 16.19
N LYS A 169 16.82 16.53 16.68
CA LYS A 169 16.75 15.10 17.00
C LYS A 169 15.79 14.78 18.14
N SER A 170 15.21 15.79 18.79
CA SER A 170 14.27 15.61 19.89
C SER A 170 12.86 15.29 19.41
N PHE A 171 12.48 15.66 18.17
CA PHE A 171 11.13 15.52 17.63
C PHE A 171 11.16 15.17 16.14
N TYR A 172 10.16 14.38 15.71
CA TYR A 172 9.96 13.99 14.30
C TYR A 172 11.18 13.28 13.67
N ASN A 173 11.97 12.56 14.48
CA ASN A 173 13.14 11.84 13.99
C ASN A 173 12.74 10.57 13.25
N SER A 174 13.26 10.37 12.04
CA SER A 174 13.02 9.22 11.18
C SER A 174 14.26 8.33 11.09
N ASP A 175 14.18 7.13 11.68
CA ASP A 175 15.23 6.12 11.53
C ASP A 175 15.36 5.65 10.08
N MET A 176 14.26 5.60 9.35
CA MET A 176 14.24 5.25 7.93
C MET A 176 15.12 6.19 7.12
N LEU A 177 15.01 7.51 7.33
CA LEU A 177 15.84 8.51 6.63
C LEU A 177 17.31 8.41 7.04
N GLU A 178 17.61 8.17 8.31
CA GLU A 178 19.00 7.96 8.76
C GLU A 178 19.64 6.75 8.07
N LYS A 179 18.89 5.67 7.94
CA LYS A 179 19.32 4.46 7.21
C LYS A 179 19.46 4.72 5.71
N LEU A 180 18.51 5.46 5.12
CA LEU A 180 18.53 5.80 3.69
C LEU A 180 19.80 6.59 3.31
N ARG A 181 20.32 7.43 4.19
CA ARG A 181 21.61 8.14 3.98
C ARG A 181 22.79 7.20 3.76
N CYS A 182 22.71 5.97 4.26
CA CYS A 182 23.70 4.93 4.03
C CYS A 182 23.29 3.96 2.90
N GLY A 183 22.28 4.29 2.09
CA GLY A 183 21.78 3.42 1.02
C GLY A 183 20.94 2.26 1.51
N ILE A 184 20.40 2.33 2.73
CA ILE A 184 19.53 1.29 3.27
C ILE A 184 18.08 1.74 3.10
N VAL A 185 17.38 1.06 2.19
CA VAL A 185 16.00 1.32 1.82
C VAL A 185 15.06 0.42 2.62
N VAL A 186 13.94 0.96 3.07
CA VAL A 186 12.80 0.20 3.60
C VAL A 186 11.63 0.38 2.65
N HIS A 187 11.01 -0.73 2.21
CA HIS A 187 9.91 -0.71 1.24
C HIS A 187 8.78 -1.65 1.65
N HIS A 188 7.61 -1.11 1.95
CA HIS A 188 6.41 -1.90 2.29
C HIS A 188 5.11 -1.16 2.01
N GLY A 189 3.98 -1.88 1.99
CA GLY A 189 2.67 -1.37 1.56
C GLY A 189 2.02 -0.29 2.42
N SER A 190 2.58 0.00 3.60
CA SER A 190 2.14 1.14 4.42
C SER A 190 3.02 2.39 4.24
N MET A 191 3.91 2.38 3.25
CA MET A 191 4.60 3.59 2.83
C MET A 191 3.74 4.35 1.82
N PRO A 192 3.65 5.68 1.93
CA PRO A 192 2.98 6.52 0.94
C PRO A 192 3.47 6.24 -0.48
N LEU A 193 2.57 6.35 -1.46
CA LEU A 193 2.93 6.10 -2.86
C LEU A 193 4.11 6.97 -3.31
N THR A 194 4.05 8.28 -3.05
CA THR A 194 5.14 9.21 -3.36
C THR A 194 6.46 8.81 -2.71
N ALA A 195 6.43 8.38 -1.43
CA ALA A 195 7.62 7.88 -0.75
C ALA A 195 8.18 6.62 -1.44
N ARG A 196 7.30 5.70 -1.87
CA ARG A 196 7.71 4.50 -2.62
C ARG A 196 8.36 4.86 -3.94
N LEU A 197 7.77 5.76 -4.73
CA LEU A 197 8.31 6.21 -6.02
C LEU A 197 9.70 6.85 -5.86
N ILE A 198 9.89 7.70 -4.84
CA ILE A 198 11.21 8.27 -4.53
C ILE A 198 12.23 7.17 -4.23
N LEU A 199 11.88 6.17 -3.40
CA LEU A 199 12.77 5.07 -3.03
C LEU A 199 13.06 4.12 -4.19
N GLU A 200 12.10 3.90 -5.07
CA GLU A 200 12.26 3.14 -6.29
C GLU A 200 13.23 3.83 -7.24
N HIS A 201 13.04 5.13 -7.47
CA HIS A 201 13.96 5.92 -8.28
C HIS A 201 15.37 5.97 -7.65
N PHE A 202 15.48 6.17 -6.34
CA PHE A 202 16.74 6.08 -5.60
C PHE A 202 17.45 4.74 -5.84
N THR A 203 16.70 3.65 -5.87
CA THR A 203 17.25 2.31 -6.12
C THR A 203 17.65 2.13 -7.58
N GLN A 204 16.85 2.60 -8.54
CA GLN A 204 17.15 2.56 -9.97
C GLN A 204 18.41 3.36 -10.33
N GLN A 205 18.66 4.47 -9.63
CA GLN A 205 19.90 5.26 -9.77
C GLN A 205 21.13 4.60 -9.15
N GLY A 206 20.99 3.40 -8.55
CA GLY A 206 22.09 2.63 -7.97
C GLY A 206 22.56 3.09 -6.58
N PHE A 207 21.79 3.94 -5.90
CA PHE A 207 22.12 4.42 -4.55
C PHE A 207 21.77 3.40 -3.46
N CYS A 208 20.82 2.50 -3.73
CA CYS A 208 20.44 1.44 -2.79
C CYS A 208 21.57 0.39 -2.64
N LYS A 209 21.94 0.10 -1.40
CA LYS A 209 22.86 -0.98 -1.03
C LYS A 209 22.11 -2.17 -0.44
N ILE A 210 21.19 -1.92 0.48
CA ILE A 210 20.34 -2.93 1.10
C ILE A 210 18.91 -2.43 1.04
N CYS A 211 17.99 -3.25 0.54
CA CYS A 211 16.56 -2.98 0.56
C CYS A 211 15.86 -4.02 1.46
N PHE A 212 15.27 -3.59 2.56
CA PHE A 212 14.35 -4.41 3.36
C PHE A 212 12.94 -4.25 2.80
N ALA A 213 12.36 -5.33 2.31
CA ALA A 213 11.07 -5.26 1.64
C ALA A 213 10.09 -6.36 2.09
N THR A 214 8.82 -6.07 1.89
CA THR A 214 7.70 -6.99 2.09
C THR A 214 7.04 -7.35 0.76
N SER A 215 5.84 -7.93 0.79
CA SER A 215 5.07 -8.35 -0.39
C SER A 215 4.82 -7.27 -1.45
N THR A 216 5.03 -6.01 -1.14
CA THR A 216 4.88 -4.92 -2.14
C THR A 216 5.86 -4.99 -3.30
N LEU A 217 7.01 -5.63 -3.12
CA LEU A 217 7.96 -5.88 -4.22
C LEU A 217 7.65 -7.13 -5.05
N GLU A 218 6.60 -7.84 -4.73
CA GLU A 218 6.20 -9.05 -5.46
C GLU A 218 5.68 -8.71 -6.87
N GLN A 219 5.15 -7.51 -7.09
CA GLN A 219 4.48 -7.11 -8.34
C GLN A 219 4.88 -5.70 -8.79
N GLY A 220 4.92 -5.50 -10.11
CA GLY A 220 4.91 -4.21 -10.80
C GLY A 220 6.15 -3.31 -10.68
N ILE A 221 7.09 -3.56 -9.76
CA ILE A 221 8.20 -2.65 -9.48
C ILE A 221 9.49 -3.13 -10.15
N ASN A 222 10.09 -2.32 -10.98
CA ASN A 222 11.36 -2.66 -11.64
C ASN A 222 12.57 -2.18 -10.83
N MET A 223 12.87 -2.89 -9.74
CA MET A 223 14.07 -2.65 -8.93
C MET A 223 15.06 -3.81 -9.12
N PRO A 224 16.23 -3.57 -9.72
CA PRO A 224 17.24 -4.61 -9.94
C PRO A 224 18.11 -4.80 -8.68
N PHE A 225 18.40 -6.06 -8.34
CA PHE A 225 19.30 -6.42 -7.25
C PHE A 225 20.29 -7.49 -7.69
N ASP A 226 21.50 -7.49 -7.12
CA ASP A 226 22.49 -8.55 -7.36
C ASP A 226 22.19 -9.80 -6.53
N VAL A 227 21.67 -9.59 -5.32
CA VAL A 227 21.34 -10.64 -4.36
C VAL A 227 19.91 -10.48 -3.87
N VAL A 228 19.17 -11.57 -3.81
CA VAL A 228 17.86 -11.65 -3.15
C VAL A 228 17.94 -12.63 -1.98
N TYR A 229 17.74 -12.14 -0.78
CA TYR A 229 17.66 -12.95 0.44
C TYR A 229 16.20 -13.11 0.87
N LEU A 230 15.69 -14.34 0.88
CA LEU A 230 14.36 -14.69 1.32
C LEU A 230 14.42 -15.17 2.79
N ASP A 231 14.13 -14.27 3.73
CA ASP A 231 14.11 -14.63 5.16
C ASP A 231 12.94 -15.56 5.48
N ARG A 232 11.77 -15.25 4.94
CA ARG A 232 10.57 -16.10 4.98
C ARG A 232 9.77 -15.92 3.70
N PHE A 233 9.10 -16.96 3.26
CA PHE A 233 8.11 -16.92 2.18
C PHE A 233 7.03 -17.97 2.43
N GLU A 234 5.87 -17.77 1.82
CA GLU A 234 4.72 -18.67 1.87
C GLU A 234 4.73 -19.60 0.66
N GLU A 235 4.54 -20.90 0.88
CA GLU A 235 4.50 -21.90 -0.18
C GLU A 235 3.31 -21.70 -1.13
N SER A 236 2.20 -21.19 -0.62
CA SER A 236 0.99 -20.90 -1.40
C SER A 236 1.14 -19.70 -2.36
N LYS A 237 2.19 -18.88 -2.20
CA LYS A 237 2.44 -17.70 -3.03
C LYS A 237 3.53 -17.92 -4.07
N THR A 238 3.36 -18.96 -4.87
CA THR A 238 4.36 -19.40 -5.87
C THR A 238 4.78 -18.29 -6.83
N LEU A 239 3.82 -17.57 -7.41
CA LEU A 239 4.10 -16.47 -8.35
C LEU A 239 4.86 -15.34 -7.68
N SER A 240 4.47 -14.95 -6.47
CA SER A 240 5.16 -13.91 -5.70
C SER A 240 6.63 -14.25 -5.45
N VAL A 241 6.90 -15.50 -5.06
CA VAL A 241 8.29 -15.97 -4.86
C VAL A 241 9.07 -15.96 -6.16
N LYS A 242 8.49 -16.40 -7.27
CA LYS A 242 9.12 -16.36 -8.59
C LYS A 242 9.42 -14.94 -9.05
N ASN A 243 8.50 -13.99 -8.83
CA ASN A 243 8.68 -12.58 -9.12
C ASN A 243 9.84 -11.98 -8.30
N LEU A 244 9.92 -12.31 -7.00
CA LEU A 244 11.01 -11.84 -6.13
C LEU A 244 12.39 -12.36 -6.59
N ILE A 245 12.53 -13.66 -6.82
CA ILE A 245 13.81 -14.23 -7.28
C ILE A 245 14.17 -13.77 -8.69
N GLY A 246 13.17 -13.49 -9.53
CA GLY A 246 13.36 -12.90 -10.85
C GLY A 246 13.98 -11.48 -10.82
N ARG A 247 14.08 -10.83 -9.65
CA ARG A 247 14.77 -9.54 -9.48
C ARG A 247 16.28 -9.70 -9.27
N ALA A 248 16.75 -10.91 -8.95
CA ALA A 248 18.16 -11.17 -8.76
C ALA A 248 18.89 -11.15 -10.12
N GLY A 249 19.97 -10.39 -10.22
CA GLY A 249 20.82 -10.29 -11.40
C GLY A 249 20.28 -9.42 -12.54
N ARG A 250 19.21 -8.63 -12.31
CA ARG A 250 18.63 -7.70 -13.32
C ARG A 250 19.41 -6.39 -13.49
N SER A 251 20.61 -6.26 -12.94
CA SER A 251 21.36 -5.01 -13.02
C SER A 251 21.52 -4.55 -14.48
N THR A 252 20.88 -3.44 -14.83
CA THR A 252 20.93 -2.84 -16.17
C THR A 252 22.21 -2.06 -16.43
N ASN A 253 23.01 -1.80 -15.39
CA ASN A 253 24.16 -0.89 -15.45
C ASN A 253 25.50 -1.61 -15.57
N LYS A 254 25.51 -2.94 -15.70
CA LYS A 254 26.75 -3.71 -15.85
C LYS A 254 26.99 -4.09 -17.31
N PRO A 255 28.19 -3.82 -17.86
CA PRO A 255 28.53 -4.14 -19.24
C PRO A 255 28.77 -5.64 -19.47
N VAL A 256 28.78 -6.47 -18.43
CA VAL A 256 29.07 -7.92 -18.48
C VAL A 256 27.83 -8.67 -17.99
N PHE A 257 27.47 -9.73 -18.70
CA PHE A 257 26.45 -10.70 -18.27
C PHE A 257 26.78 -11.20 -16.87
N ASP A 258 25.86 -11.00 -15.94
CA ASP A 258 26.00 -11.41 -14.54
C ASP A 258 24.83 -12.33 -14.16
N PHE A 259 25.04 -13.15 -13.15
CA PHE A 259 24.00 -14.01 -12.59
C PHE A 259 23.57 -13.46 -11.23
N GLY A 260 22.28 -13.65 -10.90
CA GLY A 260 21.74 -13.27 -9.60
C GLY A 260 22.01 -14.32 -8.54
N SER A 261 22.26 -13.90 -7.31
CA SER A 261 22.35 -14.79 -6.16
C SER A 261 21.01 -14.80 -5.39
N VAL A 262 20.49 -16.00 -5.12
CA VAL A 262 19.28 -16.17 -4.29
C VAL A 262 19.65 -16.94 -3.03
N ILE A 263 19.36 -16.38 -1.88
CA ILE A 263 19.74 -16.92 -0.57
C ILE A 263 18.48 -17.24 0.24
N LEU A 264 18.46 -18.38 0.92
CA LEU A 264 17.39 -18.80 1.81
C LEU A 264 17.93 -19.29 3.14
N ARG A 265 17.07 -19.44 4.13
CA ARG A 265 17.38 -20.23 5.33
C ARG A 265 17.41 -21.73 5.00
N PRO A 266 18.28 -22.54 5.65
CA PRO A 266 18.44 -23.96 5.32
C PRO A 266 17.13 -24.78 5.39
N ASN A 267 16.26 -24.46 6.36
CA ASN A 267 14.99 -25.13 6.54
C ASN A 267 13.94 -24.79 5.47
N ALA A 268 14.17 -23.79 4.65
CA ALA A 268 13.28 -23.37 3.56
C ALA A 268 13.60 -24.06 2.21
N MET A 269 14.73 -24.75 2.09
CA MET A 269 15.22 -25.31 0.82
C MET A 269 14.21 -26.24 0.13
N SER A 270 13.61 -27.18 0.86
CA SER A 270 12.65 -28.13 0.27
C SER A 270 11.39 -27.43 -0.23
N ARG A 271 10.87 -26.48 0.54
CA ARG A 271 9.71 -25.64 0.14
C ARG A 271 10.04 -24.80 -1.08
N PHE A 272 11.23 -24.19 -1.11
CA PHE A 272 11.69 -23.39 -2.24
C PHE A 272 11.75 -24.22 -3.55
N ARG A 273 12.33 -25.43 -3.50
CA ARG A 273 12.37 -26.33 -4.65
C ARG A 273 10.99 -26.66 -5.20
N LYS A 274 10.01 -26.89 -4.31
CA LYS A 274 8.62 -27.10 -4.72
C LYS A 274 8.07 -25.89 -5.45
N VAL A 275 8.13 -24.72 -4.80
CA VAL A 275 7.64 -23.43 -5.36
C VAL A 275 8.33 -23.10 -6.69
N TYR A 276 9.65 -23.27 -6.78
CA TYR A 276 10.41 -22.94 -7.98
C TYR A 276 10.01 -23.77 -9.20
N ARG A 277 9.64 -25.05 -8.99
CA ARG A 277 9.26 -25.98 -10.04
C ARG A 277 7.78 -25.99 -10.36
N GLU A 278 6.97 -25.46 -9.46
CA GLU A 278 5.53 -25.45 -9.64
C GLU A 278 5.15 -24.73 -10.93
N LYS A 279 4.34 -25.40 -11.75
CA LYS A 279 3.76 -24.81 -12.96
C LYS A 279 2.55 -23.98 -12.56
N ASN A 280 2.55 -22.72 -12.96
CA ASN A 280 1.42 -21.84 -12.65
C ASN A 280 0.45 -21.84 -13.82
N THR A 281 -0.80 -22.14 -13.53
CA THR A 281 -1.88 -22.16 -14.52
C THR A 281 -3.03 -21.29 -14.04
N LEU A 282 -3.76 -20.72 -15.00
CA LEU A 282 -4.99 -19.99 -14.75
C LEU A 282 -6.19 -20.93 -14.80
N SER A 283 -7.22 -20.58 -14.05
CA SER A 283 -8.55 -21.14 -14.20
C SER A 283 -9.20 -20.63 -15.49
N SER A 284 -9.88 -21.49 -16.22
CA SER A 284 -10.73 -21.09 -17.35
C SER A 284 -12.10 -20.55 -16.92
N LYS A 285 -12.38 -20.53 -15.60
CA LYS A 285 -13.63 -20.00 -15.03
C LYS A 285 -13.35 -18.73 -14.25
N SER A 286 -14.16 -17.71 -14.47
CA SER A 286 -14.13 -16.49 -13.69
C SER A 286 -14.47 -16.75 -12.22
N ARG A 287 -13.80 -16.08 -11.32
CA ARG A 287 -14.09 -16.13 -9.88
C ARG A 287 -15.47 -15.60 -9.52
N LEU A 288 -15.99 -14.70 -10.32
CA LEU A 288 -17.37 -14.24 -10.19
C LEU A 288 -18.39 -15.35 -10.42
N ASP A 289 -18.03 -16.38 -11.18
CA ASP A 289 -18.93 -17.48 -11.55
C ASP A 289 -18.73 -18.76 -10.69
N THR A 290 -17.75 -18.74 -9.77
CA THR A 290 -17.47 -19.87 -8.88
C THR A 290 -17.92 -19.57 -7.46
N THR A 291 -18.41 -20.57 -6.74
CA THR A 291 -18.61 -20.51 -5.28
C THR A 291 -17.26 -20.73 -4.59
N ASP A 292 -16.94 -19.90 -3.61
CA ASP A 292 -15.70 -20.01 -2.84
C ASP A 292 -16.04 -19.99 -1.34
N ASP A 293 -15.99 -21.16 -0.70
CA ASP A 293 -16.34 -21.36 0.71
C ASP A 293 -15.46 -20.56 1.70
N LYS A 294 -14.40 -19.91 1.20
CA LYS A 294 -13.48 -19.09 2.00
C LYS A 294 -13.77 -17.59 1.94
N ILE A 295 -14.70 -17.18 1.10
CA ILE A 295 -15.08 -15.78 0.94
C ILE A 295 -16.32 -15.49 1.77
N ASP A 296 -16.32 -14.38 2.49
CA ASP A 296 -17.40 -13.92 3.34
C ASP A 296 -18.70 -13.70 2.53
N GLU A 297 -19.86 -13.94 3.14
CA GLU A 297 -21.20 -13.80 2.55
C GLU A 297 -21.40 -12.44 1.85
N LYS A 298 -20.78 -11.38 2.35
CA LYS A 298 -20.77 -10.05 1.74
C LYS A 298 -20.21 -10.03 0.31
N TYR A 299 -19.19 -10.85 0.04
CA TYR A 299 -18.60 -10.93 -1.29
C TYR A 299 -19.42 -11.78 -2.26
N GLU A 300 -20.24 -12.68 -1.76
CA GLU A 300 -21.24 -13.37 -2.60
C GLU A 300 -22.33 -12.38 -3.06
N GLU A 301 -22.79 -11.46 -2.20
CA GLU A 301 -23.69 -10.38 -2.60
C GLU A 301 -23.06 -9.46 -3.66
N TYR A 302 -21.77 -9.13 -3.50
CA TYR A 302 -21.02 -8.35 -4.49
C TYR A 302 -20.91 -9.08 -5.84
N LYS A 303 -20.58 -10.38 -5.84
CA LYS A 303 -20.51 -11.18 -7.06
C LYS A 303 -21.85 -11.19 -7.79
N GLU A 304 -22.93 -11.40 -7.06
CA GLU A 304 -24.27 -11.44 -7.65
C GLU A 304 -24.66 -10.08 -8.24
N ALA A 305 -24.39 -8.99 -7.54
CA ALA A 305 -24.66 -7.65 -8.05
C ALA A 305 -23.88 -7.34 -9.36
N ILE A 306 -22.63 -7.80 -9.48
CA ILE A 306 -21.87 -7.67 -10.73
C ILE A 306 -22.48 -8.50 -11.87
N LYS A 307 -22.94 -9.72 -11.59
CA LYS A 307 -23.56 -10.60 -12.60
C LYS A 307 -24.90 -10.08 -13.09
N THR A 308 -25.75 -9.62 -12.17
CA THR A 308 -27.11 -9.15 -12.46
C THR A 308 -27.13 -7.71 -13.00
N GLY A 309 -26.02 -6.97 -12.84
CA GLY A 309 -25.96 -5.55 -13.17
C GLY A 309 -26.54 -4.65 -12.08
N GLU A 310 -26.76 -5.16 -10.88
CA GLU A 310 -27.23 -4.43 -9.69
C GLU A 310 -26.06 -3.76 -8.94
N PHE A 311 -25.02 -3.36 -9.64
CA PHE A 311 -23.86 -2.65 -9.12
C PHE A 311 -23.79 -1.26 -9.73
N SER A 312 -23.68 -0.23 -8.89
CA SER A 312 -23.52 1.14 -9.34
C SER A 312 -22.03 1.48 -9.53
N ASP A 313 -21.62 1.68 -10.77
CA ASP A 313 -20.25 2.10 -11.09
C ASP A 313 -19.95 3.54 -10.60
N GLU A 314 -20.97 4.39 -10.50
CA GLU A 314 -20.83 5.76 -10.01
C GLU A 314 -20.44 5.81 -8.53
N TYR A 315 -21.11 5.00 -7.71
CA TYR A 315 -20.89 4.96 -6.27
C TYR A 315 -19.93 3.85 -5.85
N ASN A 316 -19.58 2.92 -6.75
CA ASN A 316 -18.80 1.72 -6.43
C ASN A 316 -19.42 0.88 -5.30
N LEU A 317 -20.75 0.80 -5.30
CA LEU A 317 -21.57 0.09 -4.30
C LEU A 317 -22.63 -0.78 -5.00
N THR A 318 -23.08 -1.82 -4.29
CA THR A 318 -24.24 -2.60 -4.74
C THR A 318 -25.54 -1.80 -4.59
N ASN A 319 -26.56 -2.09 -5.40
CA ASN A 319 -27.87 -1.47 -5.23
C ASN A 319 -28.46 -1.74 -3.84
N LYS A 320 -28.19 -2.92 -3.27
CA LYS A 320 -28.59 -3.28 -1.90
C LYS A 320 -27.93 -2.38 -0.85
N ASP A 321 -26.63 -2.05 -1.02
CA ASP A 321 -25.96 -1.12 -0.14
C ASP A 321 -26.54 0.30 -0.28
N LEU A 322 -26.84 0.72 -1.51
CA LEU A 322 -27.48 2.02 -1.75
C LEU A 322 -28.89 2.11 -1.11
N GLU A 323 -29.67 1.02 -1.11
CA GLU A 323 -30.97 0.98 -0.43
C GLU A 323 -30.83 1.14 1.09
N LYS A 324 -29.79 0.58 1.73
CA LYS A 324 -29.52 0.78 3.17
C LYS A 324 -29.27 2.24 3.51
N LEU A 325 -28.83 3.05 2.56
CA LEU A 325 -28.57 4.48 2.75
C LEU A 325 -29.82 5.36 2.63
N LYS A 326 -30.93 4.83 2.09
CA LYS A 326 -32.21 5.53 1.96
C LYS A 326 -33.03 5.36 3.23
N SER A 327 -32.70 6.12 4.28
CA SER A 327 -33.44 6.04 5.54
C SER A 327 -33.77 7.42 6.11
N ASP A 328 -34.71 7.42 7.03
CA ASP A 328 -35.13 8.64 7.75
C ASP A 328 -33.97 9.31 8.51
N ASN A 329 -32.96 8.53 8.92
CA ASN A 329 -31.76 9.07 9.57
C ASN A 329 -30.94 9.98 8.64
N VAL A 330 -30.85 9.68 7.34
CA VAL A 330 -30.13 10.54 6.39
C VAL A 330 -30.80 11.91 6.31
N THR A 331 -32.13 11.94 6.28
CA THR A 331 -32.90 13.18 6.17
C THR A 331 -32.84 14.07 7.43
N THR A 332 -32.52 13.49 8.58
CA THR A 332 -32.40 14.20 9.85
C THR A 332 -30.96 14.54 10.22
N VAL A 333 -30.04 13.60 10.00
CA VAL A 333 -28.62 13.76 10.42
C VAL A 333 -27.83 14.60 9.43
N VAL A 334 -28.06 14.44 8.12
CA VAL A 334 -27.27 15.17 7.11
C VAL A 334 -27.42 16.69 7.21
N PRO A 335 -28.65 17.29 7.33
CA PRO A 335 -28.77 18.72 7.50
C PRO A 335 -28.01 19.25 8.73
N THR A 336 -28.17 18.59 9.87
CA THR A 336 -27.50 18.95 11.12
C THR A 336 -25.99 18.93 10.99
N LEU A 337 -25.47 17.87 10.35
CA LEU A 337 -24.03 17.73 10.06
C LEU A 337 -23.52 18.83 9.13
N LEU A 338 -24.28 19.17 8.07
CA LEU A 338 -23.92 20.25 7.16
C LEU A 338 -23.91 21.61 7.87
N ASP A 339 -24.88 21.88 8.73
CA ASP A 339 -24.95 23.13 9.54
C ASP A 339 -23.73 23.25 10.47
N MET A 340 -23.23 22.14 11.03
CA MET A 340 -22.04 22.14 11.88
C MET A 340 -20.73 22.21 11.09
N MET A 341 -20.69 21.70 9.86
CA MET A 341 -19.47 21.67 9.05
C MET A 341 -19.27 22.90 8.17
N PHE A 342 -20.34 23.67 7.91
CA PHE A 342 -20.28 24.84 7.07
C PHE A 342 -20.67 26.10 7.83
N SER A 343 -20.03 27.21 7.51
CA SER A 343 -20.38 28.58 7.89
C SER A 343 -20.52 29.42 6.63
N ASP A 344 -20.94 30.68 6.77
CA ASP A 344 -21.00 31.64 5.65
C ASP A 344 -19.64 31.80 4.92
N ALA A 345 -18.53 31.54 5.63
CA ALA A 345 -17.18 31.60 5.07
C ALA A 345 -16.69 30.28 4.43
N GLY A 346 -17.50 29.22 4.42
CA GLY A 346 -17.13 27.90 3.93
C GLY A 346 -16.99 26.85 5.06
N PHE A 347 -16.08 25.89 4.92
CA PHE A 347 -15.88 24.88 5.96
C PHE A 347 -15.43 25.46 7.30
N VAL A 348 -16.02 25.01 8.39
CA VAL A 348 -15.63 25.33 9.76
C VAL A 348 -14.22 24.81 10.04
N LEU A 349 -13.38 25.60 10.73
CA LEU A 349 -11.98 25.23 11.02
C LEU A 349 -11.87 23.92 11.82
N PRO A 350 -10.88 23.06 11.54
CA PRO A 350 -10.75 21.73 12.15
C PRO A 350 -10.72 21.71 13.68
N ASN A 351 -10.17 22.75 14.28
CA ASN A 351 -10.04 22.85 15.74
C ASN A 351 -11.35 23.29 16.43
N THR A 352 -12.35 23.72 15.64
CA THR A 352 -13.66 24.16 16.11
C THR A 352 -14.78 23.18 15.75
N VAL A 353 -14.43 22.05 15.11
CA VAL A 353 -15.39 20.98 14.78
C VAL A 353 -15.97 20.42 16.07
N ALA A 354 -17.28 20.50 16.17
CA ALA A 354 -18.02 20.01 17.33
C ALA A 354 -17.92 18.49 17.45
N LYS A 355 -18.05 17.97 18.67
CA LYS A 355 -18.02 16.52 18.93
C LYS A 355 -19.17 15.80 18.23
N GLU A 356 -20.30 16.46 18.12
CA GLU A 356 -21.52 15.98 17.48
C GLU A 356 -21.29 15.61 16.00
N VAL A 357 -20.37 16.28 15.30
CA VAL A 357 -19.99 15.93 13.92
C VAL A 357 -19.49 14.48 13.82
N TYR A 358 -18.67 14.05 14.79
CA TYR A 358 -18.19 12.67 14.81
C TYR A 358 -19.32 11.68 15.12
N GLU A 359 -20.22 12.05 16.01
CA GLU A 359 -21.39 11.24 16.39
C GLU A 359 -22.36 11.09 15.20
N ASP A 360 -22.55 12.14 14.41
CA ASP A 360 -23.37 12.13 13.20
C ASP A 360 -22.75 11.24 12.10
N PHE A 361 -21.46 11.37 11.84
CA PHE A 361 -20.77 10.45 10.93
C PHE A 361 -20.86 8.99 11.41
N GLN A 362 -20.70 8.73 12.72
CA GLN A 362 -20.89 7.40 13.29
C GLN A 362 -22.32 6.89 13.11
N CYS A 363 -23.33 7.75 13.27
CA CYS A 363 -24.74 7.41 13.07
C CYS A 363 -24.99 6.92 11.64
N LEU A 364 -24.53 7.66 10.65
CA LEU A 364 -24.64 7.29 9.24
C LEU A 364 -23.91 5.95 8.93
N TYR A 365 -22.73 5.77 9.52
CA TYR A 365 -21.95 4.53 9.29
C TYR A 365 -22.57 3.31 9.98
N LYS A 366 -23.09 3.44 11.19
CA LYS A 366 -23.81 2.36 11.91
C LYS A 366 -25.03 1.88 11.14
N GLN A 367 -25.74 2.80 10.50
CA GLN A 367 -26.87 2.44 9.66
C GLN A 367 -26.46 1.55 8.48
N TYR A 368 -25.38 1.90 7.80
CA TYR A 368 -24.82 1.07 6.71
C TYR A 368 -24.43 -0.33 7.23
N LEU A 369 -23.75 -0.40 8.38
CA LEU A 369 -23.35 -1.67 9.00
C LEU A 369 -24.52 -2.50 9.53
N GLY A 370 -25.66 -1.88 9.85
CA GLY A 370 -26.79 -2.54 10.50
C GLY A 370 -26.52 -2.94 11.96
N ARG A 371 -25.50 -2.37 12.61
CA ARG A 371 -25.13 -2.62 14.00
C ARG A 371 -24.45 -1.44 14.67
N GLU A 372 -24.36 -1.50 16.00
CA GLU A 372 -23.59 -0.54 16.78
C GLU A 372 -22.08 -0.72 16.61
N LEU A 373 -21.34 0.40 16.73
CA LEU A 373 -19.88 0.37 16.78
C LEU A 373 -19.39 0.07 18.19
N THR A 374 -18.42 -0.81 18.33
CA THR A 374 -17.70 -1.00 19.58
C THR A 374 -16.88 0.25 19.95
N ALA A 375 -16.42 0.35 21.20
CA ALA A 375 -15.55 1.46 21.62
C ALA A 375 -14.27 1.54 20.78
N ALA A 376 -13.69 0.38 20.40
CA ALA A 376 -12.51 0.32 19.57
C ALA A 376 -12.76 0.87 18.15
N GLU A 377 -13.88 0.48 17.55
CA GLU A 377 -14.28 0.95 16.21
C GLU A 377 -14.56 2.45 16.20
N LYS A 378 -15.21 3.00 17.25
CA LYS A 378 -15.40 4.44 17.40
C LYS A 378 -14.08 5.19 17.38
N PHE A 379 -13.06 4.74 18.13
CA PHE A 379 -11.75 5.39 18.12
C PHE A 379 -11.06 5.35 16.75
N VAL A 380 -11.14 4.23 16.04
CA VAL A 380 -10.60 4.11 14.68
C VAL A 380 -11.36 5.04 13.73
N PHE A 381 -12.68 5.01 13.79
CA PHE A 381 -13.55 5.82 12.96
C PHE A 381 -13.34 7.34 13.20
N ASP A 382 -13.34 7.78 14.46
CA ASP A 382 -13.10 9.18 14.83
C ASP A 382 -11.72 9.65 14.35
N SER A 383 -10.70 8.79 14.46
CA SER A 383 -9.36 9.08 13.91
C SER A 383 -9.40 9.27 12.40
N ALA A 384 -10.16 8.44 11.68
CA ALA A 384 -10.32 8.55 10.23
C ALA A 384 -11.03 9.85 9.84
N ILE A 385 -12.15 10.16 10.48
CA ILE A 385 -12.92 11.41 10.22
C ILE A 385 -12.06 12.64 10.52
N LYS A 386 -11.34 12.64 11.64
CA LYS A 386 -10.42 13.74 12.00
C LYS A 386 -9.34 13.97 10.96
N ILE A 387 -8.69 12.89 10.50
CA ILE A 387 -7.67 12.94 9.44
C ILE A 387 -8.29 13.48 8.14
N ARG A 388 -9.51 13.05 7.80
CA ARG A 388 -10.23 13.51 6.62
C ARG A 388 -10.54 15.01 6.70
N ILE A 389 -11.07 15.49 7.82
CA ILE A 389 -11.33 16.92 8.06
C ILE A 389 -10.05 17.74 7.90
N TRP A 390 -8.93 17.28 8.44
CA TRP A 390 -7.64 17.95 8.26
C TRP A 390 -7.23 18.03 6.78
N LYS A 391 -7.46 16.96 6.03
CA LYS A 391 -7.17 16.92 4.58
C LYS A 391 -8.06 17.89 3.81
N MET A 392 -9.36 17.98 4.14
CA MET A 392 -10.32 18.92 3.54
C MET A 392 -9.90 20.39 3.77
N HIS A 393 -9.19 20.68 4.85
CA HIS A 393 -8.62 22.00 5.12
C HIS A 393 -7.21 22.21 4.55
N GLY A 394 -6.80 21.41 3.57
CA GLY A 394 -5.54 21.56 2.88
C GLY A 394 -4.30 21.19 3.69
N LYS A 395 -4.44 20.48 4.83
CA LYS A 395 -3.25 19.99 5.54
C LYS A 395 -2.54 18.94 4.68
N THR A 396 -1.26 19.16 4.47
CA THR A 396 -0.39 18.20 3.77
C THR A 396 -0.22 16.92 4.57
N PHE A 397 0.21 15.85 3.91
CA PHE A 397 0.50 14.57 4.57
C PHE A 397 1.50 14.74 5.73
N SER A 398 2.58 15.49 5.49
CA SER A 398 3.59 15.81 6.51
C SER A 398 2.99 16.47 7.74
N LYS A 399 2.10 17.45 7.53
CA LYS A 399 1.47 18.17 8.64
C LYS A 399 0.54 17.27 9.46
N ILE A 400 -0.20 16.38 8.81
CA ILE A 400 -1.05 15.40 9.49
C ILE A 400 -0.20 14.45 10.35
N CYS A 401 0.91 13.94 9.81
CA CYS A 401 1.84 13.09 10.57
C CYS A 401 2.41 13.83 11.79
N GLN A 402 2.84 15.09 11.61
CA GLN A 402 3.36 15.92 12.70
C GLN A 402 2.32 16.18 13.79
N GLU A 403 1.07 16.49 13.44
CA GLU A 403 -0.03 16.70 14.40
C GLU A 403 -0.32 15.41 15.20
N ARG A 404 -0.38 14.26 14.53
CA ARG A 404 -0.58 12.97 15.21
C ARG A 404 0.59 12.65 16.15
N TYR A 405 1.82 12.83 15.69
CA TYR A 405 3.00 12.65 16.52
C TYR A 405 3.01 13.60 17.72
N ALA A 406 2.75 14.89 17.48
CA ALA A 406 2.75 15.90 18.55
C ALA A 406 1.73 15.58 19.64
N TYR A 407 0.56 15.07 19.25
CA TYR A 407 -0.47 14.66 20.19
C TYR A 407 -0.02 13.44 21.01
N VAL A 408 0.36 12.33 20.33
CA VAL A 408 0.67 11.05 21.01
C VAL A 408 1.92 11.15 21.90
N SER A 409 2.95 11.86 21.45
CA SER A 409 4.22 12.00 22.17
C SER A 409 4.25 13.14 23.21
N ASN A 410 3.12 13.83 23.44
CA ASN A 410 3.02 14.94 24.39
C ASN A 410 4.04 16.09 24.11
N VAL A 411 4.32 16.41 22.84
CA VAL A 411 5.34 17.39 22.46
C VAL A 411 5.19 18.72 23.18
N ALA A 412 3.98 19.28 23.22
CA ALA A 412 3.73 20.58 23.86
C ALA A 412 4.11 20.56 25.35
N GLN A 413 3.65 19.55 26.09
CA GLN A 413 3.95 19.43 27.53
C GLN A 413 5.42 19.13 27.78
N ARG A 414 6.04 18.26 26.97
CA ARG A 414 7.48 17.97 27.05
C ARG A 414 8.33 19.22 26.81
N ARG A 415 7.97 20.05 25.83
CA ARG A 415 8.66 21.33 25.58
C ARG A 415 8.57 22.28 26.76
N LEU A 416 7.37 22.44 27.32
CA LEU A 416 7.17 23.30 28.49
C LEU A 416 8.00 22.84 29.70
N LEU A 417 8.01 21.52 29.98
CA LEU A 417 8.81 20.97 31.08
C LEU A 417 10.32 21.14 30.83
N SER A 418 10.77 20.90 29.61
CA SER A 418 12.17 21.08 29.24
C SER A 418 12.61 22.55 29.38
N GLN A 419 11.79 23.50 28.91
CA GLN A 419 12.05 24.95 29.08
C GLN A 419 12.08 25.38 30.54
N ALA A 420 11.31 24.71 31.40
CA ALA A 420 11.31 24.92 32.85
C ALA A 420 12.46 24.19 33.58
N GLY A 421 13.41 23.59 32.86
CA GLY A 421 14.54 22.85 33.43
C GLY A 421 14.16 21.50 34.07
N GLN A 422 12.96 20.99 33.79
CA GLN A 422 12.45 19.72 34.36
C GLN A 422 12.58 18.57 33.34
N GLN A 423 13.81 18.32 32.85
CA GLN A 423 14.05 17.35 31.78
C GLN A 423 13.64 15.93 32.16
N ASP A 424 13.92 15.47 33.38
CA ASP A 424 13.55 14.13 33.86
C ASP A 424 12.02 13.91 33.84
N ARG A 425 11.26 14.94 34.19
CA ARG A 425 9.79 14.89 34.12
C ARG A 425 9.30 14.88 32.66
N ALA A 426 9.90 15.68 31.80
CA ALA A 426 9.61 15.66 30.37
C ALA A 426 9.84 14.26 29.76
N ASP A 427 10.96 13.63 30.14
CA ASP A 427 11.36 12.30 29.66
C ASP A 427 10.54 11.16 30.22
N SER A 428 9.89 11.36 31.38
CA SER A 428 9.05 10.36 32.03
C SER A 428 7.60 10.35 31.51
N LEU A 429 7.18 11.38 30.78
CA LEU A 429 5.81 11.43 30.23
C LEU A 429 5.54 10.26 29.28
N THR A 430 4.44 9.55 29.52
CA THR A 430 3.99 8.48 28.65
C THR A 430 3.14 8.99 27.49
N VAL A 431 2.91 8.14 26.51
CA VAL A 431 2.09 8.46 25.33
C VAL A 431 0.64 8.72 25.68
N ARG A 432 -0.01 9.57 24.86
CA ARG A 432 -1.47 9.64 24.82
C ARG A 432 -2.00 8.56 23.90
N TYR A 433 -3.19 8.06 24.21
CA TYR A 433 -3.84 7.08 23.35
C TYR A 433 -4.17 7.69 21.98
N ILE A 434 -3.80 6.97 20.92
CA ILE A 434 -4.38 7.09 19.57
C ILE A 434 -4.68 5.70 19.03
N ALA A 435 -5.79 5.57 18.32
CA ALA A 435 -6.06 4.33 17.61
C ALA A 435 -5.04 4.12 16.49
N GLY A 436 -4.50 2.91 16.38
CA GLY A 436 -3.78 2.47 15.20
C GLY A 436 -4.75 2.12 14.07
N TYR A 437 -4.25 2.13 12.83
CA TYR A 437 -5.03 1.64 11.71
C TYR A 437 -5.45 0.19 11.95
N ASN A 438 -6.73 -0.01 11.85
CA ASN A 438 -7.33 -1.31 11.70
C ASN A 438 -8.59 -1.13 10.86
N ASP A 439 -8.83 -2.05 9.93
CA ASP A 439 -10.04 -2.01 9.14
C ASP A 439 -11.24 -2.27 10.05
N ILE A 440 -12.36 -1.55 9.86
CA ILE A 440 -13.60 -1.81 10.60
C ILE A 440 -14.30 -2.98 9.89
N PRO A 441 -14.27 -4.19 10.49
CA PRO A 441 -14.88 -5.38 9.90
C PRO A 441 -16.40 -5.40 10.14
N ASP A 442 -17.08 -6.35 9.50
CA ASP A 442 -18.49 -6.59 9.78
C ASP A 442 -18.72 -7.21 11.18
N LYS A 443 -17.69 -7.81 11.76
CA LYS A 443 -17.66 -8.31 13.16
C LYS A 443 -16.99 -7.32 14.09
N GLU A 444 -17.27 -7.44 15.39
CA GLU A 444 -16.72 -6.56 16.40
C GLU A 444 -15.18 -6.55 16.45
N LEU A 445 -14.61 -5.35 16.55
CA LEU A 445 -13.18 -5.10 16.62
C LEU A 445 -12.73 -4.91 18.07
N ARG A 446 -11.58 -5.49 18.43
CA ARG A 446 -10.92 -5.22 19.72
C ARG A 446 -10.15 -3.91 19.67
N THR A 447 -9.96 -3.29 20.83
CA THR A 447 -9.15 -2.07 20.96
C THR A 447 -7.71 -2.31 20.46
N TYR A 448 -7.22 -1.39 19.65
CA TYR A 448 -5.89 -1.43 19.07
C TYR A 448 -5.18 -0.09 19.26
N PRO A 449 -4.37 0.08 20.32
CA PRO A 449 -3.54 1.26 20.49
C PRO A 449 -2.34 1.21 19.54
N LEU A 450 -1.97 2.36 18.96
CA LEU A 450 -0.79 2.43 18.07
C LEU A 450 0.51 2.19 18.85
N PHE A 451 0.58 2.67 20.09
CA PHE A 451 1.70 2.43 21.01
C PHE A 451 1.20 1.88 22.34
N PRO A 452 1.93 0.97 22.99
CA PRO A 452 1.66 0.55 24.36
C PRO A 452 1.58 1.75 25.32
N ALA A 453 0.71 1.69 26.32
CA ALA A 453 0.45 2.81 27.24
C ALA A 453 1.69 3.24 28.05
N GLU A 454 2.60 2.31 28.33
CA GLU A 454 3.85 2.53 29.06
C GLU A 454 4.95 3.18 28.20
N THR A 455 4.77 3.29 26.89
CA THR A 455 5.73 3.92 25.97
C THR A 455 5.96 5.36 26.40
N LYS A 456 7.22 5.78 26.55
CA LYS A 456 7.53 7.18 26.85
C LYS A 456 7.37 8.03 25.60
N GLY A 457 6.88 9.27 25.77
CA GLY A 457 6.66 10.20 24.67
C GLY A 457 7.91 10.48 23.82
N LYS A 458 9.11 10.41 24.44
CA LYS A 458 10.37 10.57 23.72
C LYS A 458 10.75 9.38 22.83
N ASP A 459 10.20 8.20 23.14
CA ASP A 459 10.51 6.94 22.43
C ASP A 459 9.47 6.61 21.36
N VAL A 460 8.56 7.56 21.06
CA VAL A 460 7.57 7.40 19.97
C VAL A 460 8.28 7.38 18.62
N ASP A 461 8.12 6.28 17.93
CA ASP A 461 8.65 6.09 16.58
C ASP A 461 7.83 6.90 15.55
N TYR A 462 8.47 7.91 14.95
CA TYR A 462 7.86 8.78 13.95
C TYR A 462 7.50 8.02 12.66
N ASP A 463 8.36 7.11 12.21
CA ASP A 463 8.12 6.33 11.00
C ASP A 463 6.83 5.50 11.14
N ARG A 464 6.56 4.97 12.34
CA ARG A 464 5.34 4.23 12.61
C ARG A 464 4.09 5.11 12.54
N ILE A 465 4.18 6.38 12.94
CA ILE A 465 3.10 7.37 12.74
C ILE A 465 2.88 7.63 11.25
N VAL A 466 3.95 7.79 10.46
CA VAL A 466 3.89 8.01 9.02
C VAL A 466 3.16 6.84 8.34
N TYR A 467 3.57 5.60 8.61
CA TYR A 467 2.97 4.40 8.04
C TYR A 467 1.50 4.23 8.41
N ASP A 468 1.18 4.44 9.67
CA ASP A 468 -0.19 4.33 10.17
C ASP A 468 -1.10 5.43 9.60
N THR A 469 -0.59 6.66 9.48
CA THR A 469 -1.34 7.77 8.87
C THR A 469 -1.65 7.48 7.41
N TYR A 470 -0.70 6.90 6.67
CA TYR A 470 -0.95 6.50 5.29
C TYR A 470 -1.98 5.37 5.19
N ASP A 471 -1.88 4.35 6.04
CA ASP A 471 -2.86 3.26 6.07
C ASP A 471 -4.28 3.79 6.35
N PHE A 472 -4.45 4.80 7.22
CA PHE A 472 -5.74 5.47 7.40
C PHE A 472 -6.22 6.17 6.14
N LEU A 473 -5.35 6.97 5.49
CA LEU A 473 -5.71 7.74 4.30
C LEU A 473 -6.04 6.85 3.10
N ASP A 474 -5.18 5.87 2.84
CA ASP A 474 -5.29 5.01 1.68
C ASP A 474 -6.41 3.95 1.84
N LYS A 475 -6.33 3.13 2.89
CA LYS A 475 -7.19 1.94 3.01
C LYS A 475 -8.54 2.22 3.64
N LEU A 476 -8.59 3.00 4.72
CA LEU A 476 -9.85 3.25 5.41
C LEU A 476 -10.62 4.41 4.79
N ILE A 477 -9.99 5.58 4.69
CA ILE A 477 -10.64 6.79 4.19
C ILE A 477 -10.82 6.72 2.67
N GLY A 478 -9.73 6.43 1.93
CA GLY A 478 -9.71 6.43 0.48
C GLY A 478 -10.51 5.30 -0.15
N PHE A 479 -10.57 4.15 0.50
CA PHE A 479 -11.16 2.94 -0.08
C PHE A 479 -12.47 2.53 0.57
N LYS A 480 -12.53 2.45 1.90
CA LYS A 480 -13.71 1.92 2.60
C LYS A 480 -14.79 2.94 2.90
N LEU A 481 -14.40 4.15 3.31
CA LEU A 481 -15.35 5.17 3.75
C LEU A 481 -15.73 6.15 2.65
N SER A 482 -14.86 6.40 1.66
CA SER A 482 -15.10 7.45 0.68
C SER A 482 -16.30 7.18 -0.20
N ASP A 483 -16.45 5.97 -0.73
CA ASP A 483 -17.56 5.62 -1.62
C ASP A 483 -18.90 5.69 -0.90
N LEU A 484 -18.95 5.19 0.35
CA LEU A 484 -20.14 5.22 1.18
C LEU A 484 -20.61 6.65 1.46
N PHE A 485 -19.73 7.49 2.00
CA PHE A 485 -20.11 8.86 2.34
C PHE A 485 -20.33 9.73 1.11
N TYR A 486 -19.61 9.48 0.02
CA TYR A 486 -19.92 10.10 -1.26
C TYR A 486 -21.34 9.78 -1.69
N ALA A 487 -21.75 8.52 -1.64
CA ALA A 487 -23.10 8.12 -2.00
C ALA A 487 -24.16 8.80 -1.11
N ILE A 488 -23.96 8.85 0.22
CA ILE A 488 -24.88 9.49 1.14
C ILE A 488 -25.09 10.98 0.78
N PHE A 489 -23.99 11.74 0.70
CA PHE A 489 -24.11 13.19 0.50
C PHE A 489 -24.50 13.55 -0.93
N HIS A 490 -24.06 12.80 -1.93
CA HIS A 490 -24.46 13.04 -3.32
C HIS A 490 -25.95 12.71 -3.56
N GLN A 491 -26.46 11.60 -3.03
CA GLN A 491 -27.89 11.29 -3.11
C GLN A 491 -28.74 12.34 -2.36
N TYR A 492 -28.26 12.82 -1.19
CA TYR A 492 -28.93 13.91 -0.47
C TYR A 492 -28.97 15.19 -1.33
N TYR A 493 -27.85 15.56 -1.98
CA TYR A 493 -27.83 16.69 -2.91
C TYR A 493 -28.85 16.53 -4.05
N LEU A 494 -28.91 15.36 -4.68
CA LEU A 494 -29.85 15.09 -5.76
C LEU A 494 -31.31 15.22 -5.31
N ALA A 495 -31.62 14.83 -4.07
CA ALA A 495 -32.98 14.90 -3.51
C ALA A 495 -33.38 16.29 -3.04
N TYR A 496 -32.47 17.05 -2.43
CA TYR A 496 -32.79 18.30 -1.72
C TYR A 496 -32.13 19.54 -2.31
N GLN A 497 -31.23 19.40 -3.30
CA GLN A 497 -30.49 20.48 -3.97
C GLN A 497 -29.70 21.37 -2.99
N ASP A 498 -29.15 20.78 -1.92
CA ASP A 498 -28.26 21.47 -1.00
C ASP A 498 -26.81 21.39 -1.48
N ASP A 499 -26.29 22.48 -2.05
CA ASP A 499 -24.94 22.56 -2.61
C ASP A 499 -23.85 22.21 -1.60
N ARG A 500 -24.09 22.38 -0.29
CA ARG A 500 -23.14 21.99 0.76
C ARG A 500 -22.92 20.49 0.78
N ALA A 501 -23.97 19.70 0.51
CA ALA A 501 -23.87 18.24 0.42
C ALA A 501 -23.04 17.81 -0.79
N GLU A 502 -23.21 18.45 -1.96
CA GLU A 502 -22.40 18.17 -3.14
C GLU A 502 -20.91 18.49 -2.89
N ARG A 503 -20.63 19.66 -2.29
CA ARG A 503 -19.28 20.06 -1.92
C ARG A 503 -18.65 19.06 -0.97
N LEU A 504 -19.36 18.64 0.08
CA LEU A 504 -18.88 17.66 1.04
C LEU A 504 -18.63 16.30 0.38
N ALA A 505 -19.53 15.85 -0.51
CA ALA A 505 -19.35 14.63 -1.29
C ALA A 505 -18.06 14.68 -2.13
N LYS A 506 -17.84 15.76 -2.88
CA LYS A 506 -16.62 15.96 -3.68
C LYS A 506 -15.35 15.92 -2.82
N TYR A 507 -15.33 16.66 -1.71
CA TYR A 507 -14.18 16.62 -0.79
C TYR A 507 -13.94 15.25 -0.18
N ILE A 508 -14.99 14.50 0.14
CA ILE A 508 -14.85 13.14 0.69
C ILE A 508 -14.25 12.20 -0.36
N LYS A 509 -14.73 12.23 -1.58
CA LYS A 509 -14.26 11.30 -2.62
C LYS A 509 -12.92 11.72 -3.20
N TYR A 510 -12.77 12.98 -3.57
CA TYR A 510 -11.63 13.46 -4.33
C TYR A 510 -10.63 14.32 -3.52
N GLY A 511 -11.02 14.82 -2.35
CA GLY A 511 -10.18 15.73 -1.56
C GLY A 511 -10.20 17.17 -2.06
N THR A 512 -10.98 17.48 -3.08
CA THR A 512 -11.11 18.81 -3.71
C THR A 512 -12.52 18.98 -4.29
N GLU A 513 -12.97 20.21 -4.48
CA GLU A 513 -14.19 20.56 -5.22
C GLU A 513 -13.89 21.11 -6.64
N ASP A 514 -12.62 21.35 -6.96
CA ASP A 514 -12.19 21.85 -8.27
C ASP A 514 -12.41 20.79 -9.37
N SER A 515 -13.20 21.13 -10.37
CA SER A 515 -13.58 20.20 -11.44
C SER A 515 -12.39 19.71 -12.26
N THR A 516 -11.40 20.59 -12.49
CA THR A 516 -10.18 20.24 -13.23
C THR A 516 -9.36 19.22 -12.45
N GLU A 517 -9.16 19.45 -11.15
CA GLU A 517 -8.44 18.51 -10.26
C GLU A 517 -9.19 17.17 -10.16
N ILE A 518 -10.52 17.19 -10.05
CA ILE A 518 -11.33 15.96 -10.02
C ILE A 518 -11.12 15.15 -11.31
N TRP A 519 -11.15 15.79 -12.48
CA TRP A 519 -10.90 15.08 -13.73
C TRP A 519 -9.48 14.53 -13.81
N MET A 520 -8.47 15.31 -13.41
CA MET A 520 -7.09 14.84 -13.38
C MET A 520 -6.92 13.64 -12.46
N LEU A 521 -7.55 13.66 -11.26
CA LEU A 521 -7.58 12.51 -10.35
C LEU A 521 -8.26 11.28 -11.00
N ARG A 522 -9.34 11.48 -11.72
CA ARG A 522 -10.03 10.40 -12.46
C ARG A 522 -9.19 9.84 -13.60
N TYR A 523 -8.32 10.62 -14.20
CA TYR A 523 -7.31 10.17 -15.16
C TYR A 523 -6.12 9.45 -14.48
N GLY A 524 -6.05 9.44 -13.16
CA GLY A 524 -5.04 8.73 -12.39
C GLY A 524 -3.83 9.56 -11.95
N PHE A 525 -3.88 10.88 -12.15
CA PHE A 525 -2.83 11.77 -11.64
C PHE A 525 -2.86 11.86 -10.11
N SER A 526 -1.70 11.91 -9.49
CA SER A 526 -1.56 12.22 -8.07
C SER A 526 -1.75 13.73 -7.79
N PHE A 527 -2.02 14.11 -6.54
CA PHE A 527 -2.13 15.53 -6.18
C PHE A 527 -0.86 16.32 -6.48
N GLU A 528 0.29 15.69 -6.32
CA GLU A 528 1.59 16.29 -6.61
C GLU A 528 1.78 16.54 -8.12
N GLU A 529 1.36 15.60 -8.96
CA GLU A 529 1.39 15.77 -10.42
C GLU A 529 0.38 16.84 -10.88
N ILE A 530 -0.79 16.90 -10.24
CA ILE A 530 -1.82 17.90 -10.53
C ILE A 530 -1.29 19.32 -10.26
N GLU A 531 -0.57 19.54 -9.18
CA GLU A 531 0.01 20.84 -8.85
C GLU A 531 0.92 21.37 -9.97
N TRP A 532 1.64 20.47 -10.64
CA TRP A 532 2.52 20.81 -11.75
C TRP A 532 1.78 20.96 -13.08
N LEU A 533 0.83 20.09 -13.35
CA LEU A 533 0.19 19.98 -14.65
C LEU A 533 -1.00 20.93 -14.80
N LYS A 534 -1.73 21.21 -13.71
CA LYS A 534 -2.93 22.06 -13.74
C LYS A 534 -2.72 23.41 -14.44
N PRO A 535 -1.59 24.13 -14.24
CA PRO A 535 -1.34 25.37 -14.96
C PRO A 535 -1.19 25.22 -16.49
N CYS A 536 -0.91 24.01 -16.97
CA CYS A 536 -0.73 23.69 -18.38
C CYS A 536 -2.01 23.15 -19.04
N VAL A 537 -3.08 22.89 -18.28
CA VAL A 537 -4.33 22.32 -18.78
C VAL A 537 -5.25 23.46 -19.23
N GLU A 538 -5.58 23.51 -20.52
CA GLU A 538 -6.53 24.47 -21.08
C GLU A 538 -7.98 24.02 -20.86
N SER A 539 -8.25 22.73 -21.07
CA SER A 539 -9.54 22.09 -20.78
C SER A 539 -9.38 20.62 -20.48
N ILE A 540 -10.31 20.07 -19.71
CA ILE A 540 -10.33 18.66 -19.37
C ILE A 540 -11.78 18.19 -19.19
N ASP A 541 -12.09 17.02 -19.77
CA ASP A 541 -13.39 16.37 -19.63
C ASP A 541 -13.24 14.84 -19.60
N GLN A 542 -14.33 14.12 -19.81
CA GLN A 542 -14.35 12.65 -19.78
C GLN A 542 -13.51 12.00 -20.88
N THR A 543 -13.24 12.70 -21.96
CA THR A 543 -12.68 12.14 -23.20
C THR A 543 -11.24 12.57 -23.46
N GLU A 544 -10.86 13.79 -23.04
CA GLU A 544 -9.55 14.35 -23.38
C GLU A 544 -9.03 15.36 -22.35
N ILE A 545 -7.72 15.55 -22.37
CA ILE A 545 -7.00 16.63 -21.68
C ILE A 545 -6.32 17.47 -22.77
N LYS A 546 -6.56 18.77 -22.77
CA LYS A 546 -5.92 19.74 -23.68
C LYS A 546 -5.02 20.69 -22.93
#